data_49d043c70b0a065b79cf3afc486256a9
#
_entry.id   49d043c70b0a065b79cf3afc486256a9
#
_cell.length_a   1.000
_cell.length_b   1.000
_cell.length_c   1.000
_cell.angle_alpha   90.00
_cell.angle_beta   90.00
_cell.angle_gamma   90.00
#
_symmetry.space_group_name_H-M   'P 1'
#
loop_
_entity.id
_entity.type
_entity.pdbx_description
1 polymer ?
#
loop_
_entity_poly.entity_id
_entity_poly.type
_entity_poly.pdbx_seq_one_letter_code
_entity_poly.pdbx_strand_id
1 'polypeptide(L)'
;FAVPGTEAKELFIPREQIQASFVLNEEWSFAAQAFFGWDATRFPESGTYFGFNDGIQEGGDSMNLILAPAASLNPALPGFFYVNNQHNLTPDDTGDFGLAAKWAPEWLDGTAGFYYRNTSDILQTVMIDPVDSVGLATPIGAPVIPGLIGTGGANVGNYSQVWQDDIDIYGFSLSKSI
;
A
#
# COMPACT_ATOMS: atom_id res chain seq x y z
N PHE A 1 8.29 -13.04 -10.13
CA PHE A 1 8.75 -14.17 -9.32
C PHE A 1 10.24 -14.39 -9.50
N ALA A 2 10.99 -14.49 -8.38
CA ALA A 2 12.37 -14.92 -8.44
C ALA A 2 12.40 -16.42 -8.73
N VAL A 3 12.70 -16.77 -9.97
CA VAL A 3 13.10 -18.16 -10.31
C VAL A 3 14.59 -18.33 -10.00
N PRO A 4 15.07 -19.56 -9.74
CA PRO A 4 16.49 -19.79 -9.53
C PRO A 4 17.31 -19.23 -10.70
N GLY A 5 18.25 -18.33 -10.40
CA GLY A 5 19.07 -17.65 -11.39
C GLY A 5 18.61 -16.23 -11.75
N THR A 6 17.48 -15.74 -11.23
CA THR A 6 17.05 -14.35 -11.41
C THR A 6 18.01 -13.40 -10.71
N GLU A 7 18.50 -12.39 -11.40
CA GLU A 7 19.30 -11.32 -10.79
C GLU A 7 18.41 -10.32 -10.07
N ALA A 8 18.91 -9.71 -8.99
CA ALA A 8 18.13 -8.73 -8.21
C ALA A 8 17.58 -7.58 -9.04
N LYS A 9 18.32 -7.14 -10.07
CA LYS A 9 17.87 -6.07 -11.00
C LYS A 9 16.62 -6.43 -11.80
N GLU A 10 16.32 -7.70 -11.99
CA GLU A 10 15.14 -8.18 -12.73
C GLU A 10 13.87 -8.17 -11.86
N LEU A 11 14.04 -8.02 -10.54
CA LEU A 11 12.94 -7.95 -9.59
C LEU A 11 12.46 -6.52 -9.35
N PHE A 12 13.27 -5.52 -9.71
CA PHE A 12 12.90 -4.12 -9.52
C PHE A 12 12.20 -3.57 -10.76
N ILE A 13 11.07 -2.92 -10.53
CA ILE A 13 10.35 -2.17 -11.58
C ILE A 13 11.03 -0.80 -11.67
N PRO A 14 11.65 -0.45 -12.82
CA PRO A 14 12.25 0.87 -12.98
C PRO A 14 11.15 1.93 -13.10
N ARG A 15 11.30 3.04 -12.36
CA ARG A 15 10.41 4.21 -12.49
C ARG A 15 10.99 5.23 -13.44
N GLU A 16 10.17 5.77 -14.30
CA GLU A 16 10.56 6.88 -15.17
C GLU A 16 10.84 8.12 -14.35
N GLN A 17 12.03 8.70 -14.49
CA GLN A 17 12.45 9.84 -13.69
C GLN A 17 13.45 10.71 -14.42
N ILE A 18 13.48 11.97 -14.02
CA ILE A 18 14.55 12.92 -14.34
C ILE A 18 15.21 13.39 -13.06
N GLN A 19 16.53 13.47 -13.07
CA GLN A 19 17.30 13.97 -11.94
C GLN A 19 18.28 15.03 -12.43
N ALA A 20 18.40 16.12 -11.69
CA ALA A 20 19.38 17.15 -11.91
C ALA A 20 20.12 17.45 -10.60
N SER A 21 21.43 17.69 -10.69
CA SER A 21 22.23 18.16 -9.57
C SER A 21 23.16 19.28 -10.03
N PHE A 22 23.35 20.29 -9.19
CA PHE A 22 24.26 21.39 -9.47
C PHE A 22 24.94 21.85 -8.19
N VAL A 23 26.15 22.32 -8.36
CA VAL A 23 26.96 22.91 -7.29
C VAL A 23 26.93 24.44 -7.49
N LEU A 24 26.41 25.15 -6.49
CA LEU A 24 26.29 26.60 -6.54
C LEU A 24 27.64 27.28 -6.22
N ASN A 25 28.30 26.78 -5.18
CA ASN A 25 29.61 27.21 -4.74
C ASN A 25 30.30 26.08 -3.95
N GLU A 26 31.45 26.36 -3.34
CA GLU A 26 32.22 25.38 -2.56
C GLU A 26 31.46 24.82 -1.35
N GLU A 27 30.48 25.57 -0.83
CA GLU A 27 29.71 25.17 0.35
C GLU A 27 28.37 24.54 0.01
N TRP A 28 27.71 24.94 -1.10
CA TRP A 28 26.33 24.56 -1.40
C TRP A 28 26.19 23.71 -2.65
N SER A 29 25.52 22.60 -2.52
CA SER A 29 25.06 21.78 -3.64
C SER A 29 23.60 21.40 -3.50
N PHE A 30 22.92 21.31 -4.64
CA PHE A 30 21.50 21.01 -4.72
C PHE A 30 21.25 19.85 -5.68
N ALA A 31 20.20 19.08 -5.40
CA ALA A 31 19.70 18.09 -6.33
C ALA A 31 18.17 18.12 -6.32
N ALA A 32 17.59 17.86 -7.48
CA ALA A 32 16.16 17.73 -7.67
C ALA A 32 15.88 16.48 -8.50
N GLN A 33 14.78 15.82 -8.21
CA GLN A 33 14.31 14.59 -8.88
C GLN A 33 12.81 14.71 -9.08
N ALA A 34 12.33 14.33 -10.27
CA ALA A 34 10.90 14.22 -10.57
C ALA A 34 10.61 12.89 -11.23
N PHE A 35 9.49 12.29 -10.88
CA PHE A 35 9.03 11.00 -11.39
C PHE A 35 7.84 11.21 -12.33
N PHE A 36 7.77 10.40 -13.39
CA PHE A 36 6.75 10.49 -14.42
C PHE A 36 5.93 9.21 -14.60
N GLY A 37 6.19 8.20 -13.79
CA GLY A 37 5.44 6.94 -13.79
C GLY A 37 5.29 6.43 -12.36
N TRP A 38 4.12 5.84 -12.09
CA TRP A 38 3.87 5.10 -10.87
C TRP A 38 3.51 3.67 -11.21
N ASP A 39 4.13 2.72 -10.54
CA ASP A 39 3.86 1.29 -10.65
C ASP A 39 3.74 0.67 -9.26
N ALA A 40 2.67 -0.07 -9.04
CA ALA A 40 2.51 -0.85 -7.82
C ALA A 40 3.52 -2.00 -7.75
N THR A 41 3.87 -2.39 -6.54
CA THR A 41 4.58 -3.65 -6.32
C THR A 41 3.72 -4.81 -6.82
N ARG A 42 4.28 -5.65 -7.68
CA ARG A 42 3.57 -6.79 -8.27
C ARG A 42 3.64 -7.99 -7.34
N PHE A 43 2.51 -8.45 -6.91
CA PHE A 43 2.33 -9.71 -6.21
C PHE A 43 1.80 -10.78 -7.18
N PRO A 44 1.92 -12.07 -6.81
CA PRO A 44 1.25 -13.12 -7.56
C PRO A 44 -0.26 -12.88 -7.61
N GLU A 45 -0.87 -13.09 -8.76
CA GLU A 45 -2.31 -12.94 -8.93
C GLU A 45 -3.10 -13.85 -7.99
N SER A 46 -4.31 -13.41 -7.62
CA SER A 46 -5.25 -14.21 -6.83
C SER A 46 -5.54 -15.55 -7.50
N GLY A 47 -5.68 -16.61 -6.69
CA GLY A 47 -5.95 -17.97 -7.18
C GLY A 47 -4.74 -18.68 -7.76
N THR A 48 -3.55 -18.07 -7.80
CA THR A 48 -2.34 -18.75 -8.25
C THR A 48 -1.67 -19.53 -7.12
N TYR A 49 -0.89 -20.55 -7.45
CA TYR A 49 -0.21 -21.40 -6.45
C TYR A 49 0.69 -20.64 -5.47
N PHE A 50 1.24 -19.50 -5.90
CA PHE A 50 2.10 -18.66 -5.07
C PHE A 50 1.35 -17.45 -4.49
N GLY A 51 0.05 -17.33 -4.75
CA GLY A 51 -0.79 -16.31 -4.12
C GLY A 51 -0.93 -16.62 -2.63
N PHE A 52 -0.68 -15.63 -1.78
CA PHE A 52 -0.84 -15.78 -0.33
C PHE A 52 -2.29 -15.51 0.13
N ASN A 53 -3.10 -14.92 -0.74
CA ASN A 53 -4.50 -14.60 -0.47
C ASN A 53 -5.27 -14.47 -1.79
N ASP A 54 -6.48 -15.01 -1.84
CA ASP A 54 -7.31 -15.00 -3.04
C ASP A 54 -8.09 -13.69 -3.23
N GLY A 55 -8.09 -12.80 -2.25
CA GLY A 55 -8.90 -11.59 -2.28
C GLY A 55 -8.11 -10.28 -2.40
N ILE A 56 -6.89 -10.22 -1.86
CA ILE A 56 -6.14 -8.96 -1.72
C ILE A 56 -5.18 -8.70 -2.89
N GLN A 57 -5.02 -9.66 -3.79
CA GLN A 57 -4.11 -9.57 -4.91
C GLN A 57 -4.86 -9.19 -6.18
N GLU A 58 -4.10 -8.80 -7.21
CA GLU A 58 -4.65 -8.52 -8.53
C GLU A 58 -5.51 -9.71 -9.02
N GLY A 59 -6.67 -9.42 -9.61
CA GLY A 59 -7.63 -10.43 -10.04
C GLY A 59 -8.52 -10.99 -8.93
N GLY A 60 -8.40 -10.52 -7.69
CA GLY A 60 -9.28 -10.94 -6.59
C GLY A 60 -10.63 -10.24 -6.64
N ASP A 61 -11.71 -11.02 -6.73
CA ASP A 61 -13.09 -10.51 -6.76
C ASP A 61 -13.70 -10.36 -5.36
N SER A 62 -13.28 -11.20 -4.42
CA SER A 62 -13.82 -11.22 -3.07
C SER A 62 -12.81 -11.75 -2.06
N MET A 63 -12.94 -11.30 -0.82
CA MET A 63 -12.14 -11.75 0.31
C MET A 63 -13.03 -12.40 1.35
N ASN A 64 -12.72 -13.64 1.72
CA ASN A 64 -13.45 -14.37 2.75
C ASN A 64 -12.98 -13.98 4.15
N LEU A 65 -13.91 -13.52 4.96
CA LEU A 65 -13.71 -13.25 6.37
C LEU A 65 -14.21 -14.48 7.16
N ILE A 66 -13.30 -15.36 7.54
CA ILE A 66 -13.65 -16.58 8.27
C ILE A 66 -13.94 -16.21 9.73
N LEU A 67 -15.21 -16.24 10.09
CA LEU A 67 -15.68 -16.15 11.48
C LEU A 67 -16.10 -17.55 12.00
N ALA A 68 -15.25 -18.55 11.73
CA ALA A 68 -15.51 -19.93 12.16
C ALA A 68 -15.95 -20.09 13.64
N PRO A 69 -15.43 -19.32 14.60
CA PRO A 69 -15.92 -19.37 15.98
C PRO A 69 -17.37 -18.91 16.13
N ALA A 70 -17.84 -17.97 15.31
CA ALA A 70 -19.20 -17.44 15.42
C ALA A 70 -20.24 -18.46 14.95
N ALA A 71 -19.98 -19.21 13.88
CA ALA A 71 -20.87 -20.29 13.41
C ALA A 71 -20.96 -21.46 14.40
N SER A 72 -19.91 -21.74 15.17
CA SER A 72 -19.92 -22.73 16.24
C SER A 72 -20.75 -22.30 17.46
N LEU A 73 -20.86 -21.00 17.68
CA LEU A 73 -21.65 -20.42 18.79
C LEU A 73 -23.15 -20.29 18.43
N ASN A 74 -23.47 -20.10 17.17
CA ASN A 74 -24.85 -19.98 16.69
C ASN A 74 -25.00 -20.62 15.30
N PRO A 75 -25.65 -21.79 15.20
CA PRO A 75 -25.85 -22.47 13.93
C PRO A 75 -26.71 -21.71 12.90
N ALA A 76 -27.36 -20.63 13.29
CA ALA A 76 -28.13 -19.77 12.39
C ALA A 76 -27.23 -18.72 11.67
N LEU A 77 -25.97 -18.59 12.06
CA LEU A 77 -25.04 -17.71 11.37
C LEU A 77 -24.48 -18.40 10.11
N PRO A 78 -24.21 -17.65 9.03
CA PRO A 78 -23.57 -18.20 7.85
C PRO A 78 -22.18 -18.74 8.19
N GLY A 79 -21.76 -19.77 7.49
CA GLY A 79 -20.46 -20.42 7.72
C GLY A 79 -19.25 -19.51 7.44
N PHE A 80 -19.44 -18.49 6.61
CA PHE A 80 -18.44 -17.47 6.32
C PHE A 80 -19.09 -16.16 5.91
N PHE A 81 -18.35 -15.08 6.09
CA PHE A 81 -18.67 -13.75 5.57
C PHE A 81 -17.69 -13.41 4.47
N TYR A 82 -18.11 -12.59 3.51
CA TYR A 82 -17.22 -12.10 2.46
C TYR A 82 -17.47 -10.63 2.18
N VAL A 83 -16.44 -9.98 1.66
CA VAL A 83 -16.48 -8.62 1.12
C VAL A 83 -16.08 -8.68 -0.35
N ASN A 84 -16.74 -7.90 -1.19
CA ASN A 84 -16.44 -7.83 -2.62
C ASN A 84 -15.45 -6.74 -2.91
N ASN A 85 -14.57 -6.98 -3.88
CA ASN A 85 -13.71 -5.95 -4.42
C ASN A 85 -14.57 -4.92 -5.19
N GLN A 86 -14.38 -3.64 -4.89
CA GLN A 86 -15.03 -2.57 -5.65
C GLN A 86 -14.16 -2.06 -6.78
N HIS A 87 -13.13 -1.33 -6.44
CA HIS A 87 -12.15 -0.76 -7.35
C HIS A 87 -10.90 -0.37 -6.59
N ASN A 88 -9.80 -0.33 -7.30
CA ASN A 88 -8.54 0.09 -6.74
C ASN A 88 -8.42 1.62 -6.76
N LEU A 89 -7.89 2.19 -5.69
CA LEU A 89 -7.58 3.60 -5.57
C LEU A 89 -6.07 3.77 -5.75
N THR A 90 -5.67 4.11 -6.96
CA THR A 90 -4.26 4.28 -7.34
C THR A 90 -3.87 5.75 -7.34
N PRO A 91 -2.63 6.08 -6.98
CA PRO A 91 -2.06 7.41 -7.16
C PRO A 91 -2.04 7.84 -8.63
N ASP A 92 -1.84 9.12 -8.84
CA ASP A 92 -1.55 9.66 -10.16
C ASP A 92 -0.14 9.21 -10.63
N ASP A 93 0.03 9.03 -11.94
CA ASP A 93 1.33 8.64 -12.53
C ASP A 93 2.41 9.70 -12.33
N THR A 94 2.02 10.95 -12.09
CA THR A 94 2.91 12.09 -11.96
C THR A 94 2.65 12.83 -10.65
N GLY A 95 3.68 13.53 -10.16
CA GLY A 95 3.54 14.34 -8.95
C GLY A 95 4.62 14.06 -7.92
N ASP A 96 5.14 12.85 -7.91
CA ASP A 96 6.23 12.48 -7.02
C ASP A 96 7.50 13.25 -7.36
N PHE A 97 8.12 13.87 -6.36
CA PHE A 97 9.39 14.59 -6.54
C PHE A 97 10.24 14.59 -5.28
N GLY A 98 11.52 14.88 -5.45
CA GLY A 98 12.46 14.99 -4.35
C GLY A 98 13.39 16.19 -4.53
N LEU A 99 13.73 16.83 -3.41
CA LEU A 99 14.67 17.93 -3.33
C LEU A 99 15.72 17.61 -2.27
N ALA A 100 16.98 17.97 -2.57
CA ALA A 100 18.06 17.83 -1.62
C ALA A 100 18.94 19.09 -1.67
N ALA A 101 19.34 19.57 -0.49
CA ALA A 101 20.34 20.61 -0.33
C ALA A 101 21.42 20.10 0.60
N LYS A 102 22.68 20.26 0.22
CA LYS A 102 23.83 19.96 1.05
C LYS A 102 24.63 21.23 1.28
N TRP A 103 25.01 21.44 2.53
CA TRP A 103 25.76 22.57 3.00
C TRP A 103 27.03 22.12 3.73
N ALA A 104 28.18 22.54 3.25
CA ALA A 104 29.47 22.15 3.76
C ALA A 104 30.31 23.40 4.07
N PRO A 105 29.98 24.20 5.12
CA PRO A 105 30.74 25.37 5.47
C PRO A 105 32.09 24.98 6.11
N GLU A 106 33.12 25.76 5.87
CA GLU A 106 34.51 25.51 6.39
C GLU A 106 34.53 25.31 7.91
N TRP A 107 33.72 26.09 8.68
CA TRP A 107 33.72 26.03 10.13
C TRP A 107 33.14 24.71 10.70
N LEU A 108 32.33 23.99 9.92
CA LEU A 108 31.69 22.73 10.36
C LEU A 108 32.69 21.56 10.25
N ASP A 109 33.65 21.64 9.37
CA ASP A 109 34.52 20.52 8.99
C ASP A 109 33.72 19.25 8.67
N GLY A 110 32.65 19.45 7.90
CA GLY A 110 31.66 18.42 7.62
C GLY A 110 30.56 18.89 6.69
N THR A 111 29.49 18.12 6.59
CA THR A 111 28.37 18.41 5.69
C THR A 111 27.03 18.24 6.41
N ALA A 112 26.16 19.22 6.30
CA ALA A 112 24.75 19.14 6.65
C ALA A 112 23.91 18.89 5.39
N GLY A 113 23.00 17.92 5.45
CA GLY A 113 22.07 17.60 4.36
C GLY A 113 20.63 17.82 4.78
N PHE A 114 19.85 18.43 3.90
CA PHE A 114 18.43 18.66 4.04
C PHE A 114 17.72 17.99 2.86
N TYR A 115 16.68 17.23 3.15
CA TYR A 115 15.98 16.44 2.14
C TYR A 115 14.48 16.62 2.31
N TYR A 116 13.80 16.75 1.20
CA TYR A 116 12.36 16.71 1.11
C TYR A 116 11.95 15.81 -0.03
N ARG A 117 10.95 14.96 0.19
CA ARG A 117 10.37 14.12 -0.85
C ARG A 117 8.88 14.05 -0.65
N ASN A 118 8.15 14.29 -1.72
CA ASN A 118 6.76 13.90 -1.86
C ASN A 118 6.72 12.63 -2.71
N THR A 119 6.00 11.61 -2.27
CA THR A 119 5.98 10.30 -2.92
C THR A 119 4.70 9.55 -2.63
N SER A 120 4.31 8.72 -3.59
CA SER A 120 3.21 7.76 -3.43
C SER A 120 3.73 6.41 -3.00
N ASP A 121 2.94 5.67 -2.22
CA ASP A 121 3.30 4.31 -1.79
C ASP A 121 3.17 3.34 -2.97
N ILE A 122 4.04 2.35 -3.00
CA ILE A 122 4.03 1.26 -3.97
C ILE A 122 3.42 -0.03 -3.39
N LEU A 123 3.20 -0.06 -2.07
CA LEU A 123 2.56 -1.17 -1.38
C LEU A 123 1.09 -0.84 -1.12
N GLN A 124 0.23 -1.79 -1.46
CA GLN A 124 -1.20 -1.64 -1.26
C GLN A 124 -1.61 -1.80 0.21
N THR A 125 -2.59 -1.02 0.61
CA THR A 125 -3.36 -1.18 1.85
C THR A 125 -4.77 -1.60 1.47
N VAL A 126 -5.41 -2.43 2.30
CA VAL A 126 -6.80 -2.83 2.09
C VAL A 126 -7.70 -1.98 2.98
N MET A 127 -8.62 -1.28 2.36
CA MET A 127 -9.68 -0.55 3.05
C MET A 127 -10.98 -1.35 2.92
N ILE A 128 -11.58 -1.68 4.06
CA ILE A 128 -12.86 -2.39 4.13
C ILE A 128 -13.96 -1.39 4.46
N ASP A 129 -14.98 -1.35 3.62
CA ASP A 129 -16.18 -0.55 3.78
C ASP A 129 -17.36 -1.47 4.13
N PRO A 130 -17.74 -1.55 5.42
CA PRO A 130 -18.80 -2.43 5.86
C PRO A 130 -20.17 -1.91 5.39
N VAL A 131 -21.03 -2.82 4.97
CA VAL A 131 -22.43 -2.48 4.65
C VAL A 131 -23.22 -2.29 5.94
N ASP A 132 -23.82 -1.14 6.12
CA ASP A 132 -24.61 -0.75 7.31
C ASP A 132 -25.79 -1.70 7.63
N SER A 133 -26.25 -2.46 6.65
CA SER A 133 -27.42 -3.32 6.76
C SER A 133 -27.14 -4.70 7.36
N VAL A 134 -25.90 -5.07 7.53
CA VAL A 134 -25.54 -6.37 8.11
C VAL A 134 -25.32 -6.21 9.59
N GLY A 135 -26.35 -6.05 10.36
CA GLY A 135 -26.42 -6.00 11.82
C GLY A 135 -25.35 -6.72 12.64
N LEU A 136 -24.05 -6.53 12.31
CA LEU A 136 -22.94 -6.94 13.18
C LEU A 136 -22.99 -6.23 14.55
N ALA A 137 -23.79 -5.16 14.63
CA ALA A 137 -24.08 -4.46 15.87
C ALA A 137 -25.32 -5.02 16.60
N THR A 138 -26.00 -6.06 16.08
CA THR A 138 -27.13 -6.63 16.80
C THR A 138 -26.62 -7.45 18.00
N PRO A 139 -27.13 -7.17 19.22
CA PRO A 139 -26.78 -7.97 20.39
C PRO A 139 -27.09 -9.46 20.15
N ILE A 140 -26.31 -10.32 20.75
CA ILE A 140 -26.57 -11.76 20.79
C ILE A 140 -28.02 -11.99 21.21
N GLY A 141 -28.83 -12.52 20.30
CA GLY A 141 -30.28 -12.73 20.55
C GLY A 141 -31.23 -11.89 19.70
N ALA A 142 -30.72 -10.99 18.85
CA ALA A 142 -31.53 -10.28 17.89
C ALA A 142 -32.09 -11.23 16.80
N PRO A 143 -33.28 -10.94 16.24
CA PRO A 143 -33.86 -11.77 15.21
C PRO A 143 -32.96 -11.85 13.99
N VAL A 144 -32.74 -13.06 13.51
CA VAL A 144 -31.95 -13.36 12.33
C VAL A 144 -32.52 -12.59 11.14
N ILE A 145 -31.70 -11.83 10.47
CA ILE A 145 -32.10 -11.07 9.27
C ILE A 145 -32.47 -12.09 8.17
N PRO A 146 -33.71 -12.07 7.64
CA PRO A 146 -34.09 -12.95 6.55
C PRO A 146 -33.19 -12.72 5.33
N GLY A 147 -32.45 -13.72 4.89
CA GLY A 147 -31.47 -13.67 3.83
C GLY A 147 -30.02 -13.99 4.29
N LEU A 148 -29.75 -13.93 5.60
CA LEU A 148 -28.50 -14.40 6.16
C LEU A 148 -28.49 -15.92 6.44
N ILE A 149 -29.64 -16.58 6.36
CA ILE A 149 -29.79 -18.01 6.59
C ILE A 149 -29.63 -18.75 5.27
N GLY A 150 -28.47 -19.30 5.06
CA GLY A 150 -28.19 -20.17 3.92
C GLY A 150 -26.89 -20.93 4.16
N THR A 151 -26.72 -22.03 3.47
CA THR A 151 -25.47 -22.80 3.43
C THR A 151 -24.35 -22.06 2.67
N GLY A 152 -24.64 -20.83 2.23
CA GLY A 152 -23.67 -19.92 1.56
C GLY A 152 -23.13 -18.84 2.47
N GLY A 153 -22.14 -18.11 2.01
CA GLY A 153 -21.60 -16.95 2.70
C GLY A 153 -22.53 -15.73 2.61
N ALA A 154 -22.35 -14.78 3.54
CA ALA A 154 -23.04 -13.50 3.52
C ALA A 154 -22.05 -12.37 3.16
N ASN A 155 -22.47 -11.52 2.21
CA ASN A 155 -21.75 -10.29 1.92
C ASN A 155 -21.95 -9.31 3.07
N VAL A 156 -20.86 -8.84 3.67
CA VAL A 156 -20.87 -7.91 4.78
C VAL A 156 -20.27 -6.55 4.43
N GLY A 157 -19.90 -6.34 3.18
CA GLY A 157 -19.34 -5.08 2.74
C GLY A 157 -18.55 -5.18 1.44
N ASN A 158 -17.78 -4.15 1.22
CA ASN A 158 -16.88 -4.07 0.10
C ASN A 158 -15.45 -3.78 0.61
N TYR A 159 -14.46 -4.05 -0.22
CA TYR A 159 -13.10 -3.61 0.04
C TYR A 159 -12.50 -2.97 -1.22
N SER A 160 -11.54 -2.12 -1.00
CA SER A 160 -10.73 -1.50 -2.05
C SER A 160 -9.26 -1.68 -1.71
N GLN A 161 -8.46 -1.89 -2.73
CA GLN A 161 -7.01 -1.78 -2.60
C GLN A 161 -6.66 -0.30 -2.77
N VAL A 162 -5.92 0.25 -1.81
CA VAL A 162 -5.60 1.67 -1.75
C VAL A 162 -4.09 1.82 -1.66
N TRP A 163 -3.53 2.64 -2.52
CA TRP A 163 -2.15 3.09 -2.42
C TRP A 163 -2.16 4.53 -1.92
N GLN A 164 -1.43 4.77 -0.84
CA GLN A 164 -1.35 6.09 -0.24
C GLN A 164 -0.64 7.05 -1.19
N ASP A 165 -1.23 8.22 -1.35
CA ASP A 165 -0.74 9.31 -2.19
C ASP A 165 -0.23 10.48 -1.35
N ASP A 166 0.54 11.38 -1.95
CA ASP A 166 1.00 12.63 -1.32
C ASP A 166 1.72 12.46 0.03
N ILE A 167 2.58 11.46 0.17
CA ILE A 167 3.34 11.24 1.39
C ILE A 167 4.55 12.18 1.44
N ASP A 168 4.53 13.10 2.39
CA ASP A 168 5.63 14.02 2.64
C ASP A 168 6.70 13.43 3.57
N ILE A 169 7.92 13.37 3.08
CA ILE A 169 9.07 12.87 3.83
C ILE A 169 10.12 13.98 3.97
N TYR A 170 10.48 14.29 5.22
CA TYR A 170 11.53 15.26 5.56
C TYR A 170 12.73 14.52 6.15
N GLY A 171 13.91 14.84 5.67
CA GLY A 171 15.15 14.23 6.14
C GLY A 171 16.22 15.26 6.48
N PHE A 172 17.03 14.94 7.48
CA PHE A 172 18.22 15.71 7.85
C PHE A 172 19.40 14.76 8.07
N SER A 173 20.57 15.17 7.62
CA SER A 173 21.81 14.44 7.90
C SER A 173 22.92 15.41 8.32
N LEU A 174 23.77 14.96 9.23
CA LEU A 174 24.97 15.68 9.64
C LEU A 174 26.15 14.71 9.65
N SER A 175 27.19 15.03 8.88
CA SER A 175 28.45 14.29 8.84
C SER A 175 29.57 15.27 9.24
N LYS A 176 30.44 14.86 10.17
CA LYS A 176 31.61 15.63 10.59
C LYS A 176 32.83 14.74 10.54
N SER A 177 33.93 15.25 10.03
CA SER A 177 35.25 14.62 10.15
C SER A 177 35.74 14.70 11.59
N ILE A 178 36.28 13.63 12.13
CA ILE A 178 36.83 13.53 13.48
C ILE A 178 38.33 13.32 13.35
#